data_405e2da6ae20936d2b8c8f605e4f5a6e
#
_entry.id   405e2da6ae20936d2b8c8f605e4f5a6e
#
_cell.length_a   1.000
_cell.length_b   1.000
_cell.length_c   1.000
_cell.angle_alpha   90.00
_cell.angle_beta   90.00
_cell.angle_gamma   90.00
#
_symmetry.space_group_name_H-M   'P 1'
#
loop_
_entity.id
_entity.type
_entity.pdbx_description
1 polymer ?
#
loop_
_entity_poly.entity_id
_entity_poly.type
_entity_poly.pdbx_seq_one_letter_code
_entity_poly.pdbx_strand_id
1 'polypeptide(L)'
;MRRVALLTGRTRDIGRPVSGALVLAATLAALSQPVFAQTKMIVGLTQFNEVAPVMIAKEEGFFAKHGLDVTIQLIPLNSLMPAALQSESIQIASLTPPVLLQAVDGGLDLVAIAGGAVGGKTDTNFGVVARPEAGIKDAADFAGKKVGVPGIGATLQVLFRKWLTVKGVDYNKVTFIETPFPQMPDMLKGGSVDAVVSANPFMGRIIDAKIGNLVTNMAPDMPVGMASFFYSSTRDWATKHADAAKAFREAIAEGVAFAGSNLDGARADFGKHVKLPPPVLATIVFTGLNAEPTVLSLAVWIDTMNEQKMLKTKVVAQNLILP
;
A
#
# COMPACT_ATOMS: atom_id res chain seq x y z
N MET A 1 -33.02 94.52 29.23
CA MET A 1 -34.46 94.60 29.51
C MET A 1 -34.99 93.16 29.63
N ARG A 2 -35.59 92.89 30.82
CA ARG A 2 -36.65 91.85 31.03
C ARG A 2 -36.42 90.43 30.56
N ARG A 3 -36.58 89.43 31.28
CA ARG A 3 -37.12 88.87 32.56
C ARG A 3 -37.11 87.38 32.36
N VAL A 4 -36.47 86.61 33.22
CA VAL A 4 -37.03 85.75 34.28
C VAL A 4 -38.24 84.87 33.83
N ALA A 5 -38.06 83.55 33.87
CA ALA A 5 -38.94 82.61 34.58
C ALA A 5 -38.28 81.27 34.80
N LEU A 6 -38.22 80.86 36.06
CA LEU A 6 -38.07 79.51 36.57
C LEU A 6 -39.29 78.67 36.26
N LEU A 7 -39.18 77.36 36.20
CA LEU A 7 -40.01 76.30 36.77
C LEU A 7 -39.37 74.92 36.59
N THR A 8 -38.84 74.41 37.64
CA THR A 8 -39.14 73.18 38.42
C THR A 8 -39.83 72.02 37.70
N GLY A 9 -39.23 70.86 37.81
CA GLY A 9 -40.05 69.67 37.98
C GLY A 9 -39.58 68.36 37.46
N ARG A 10 -39.15 67.55 38.40
CA ARG A 10 -39.38 66.11 38.51
C ARG A 10 -38.42 65.09 37.76
N THR A 11 -37.69 64.49 38.64
CA THR A 11 -37.13 63.14 38.59
C THR A 11 -38.10 62.10 38.03
N ARG A 12 -37.63 61.31 37.10
CA ARG A 12 -38.14 59.93 36.90
C ARG A 12 -36.97 58.99 36.59
N ASP A 13 -36.76 58.17 37.56
CA ASP A 13 -36.01 56.92 37.53
C ASP A 13 -36.52 56.03 36.38
N ILE A 14 -35.69 55.57 35.44
CA ILE A 14 -36.03 54.49 34.57
C ILE A 14 -34.83 53.56 34.50
N GLY A 15 -35.08 52.37 34.93
CA GLY A 15 -34.24 51.21 35.17
C GLY A 15 -33.32 50.80 34.02
N ARG A 16 -32.21 50.29 34.39
CA ARG A 16 -31.23 49.55 33.58
C ARG A 16 -31.87 48.26 33.05
N PRO A 17 -31.67 47.90 31.78
CA PRO A 17 -31.69 46.50 31.34
C PRO A 17 -30.25 46.00 31.25
N VAL A 18 -29.76 45.40 32.31
CA VAL A 18 -28.57 44.53 32.28
C VAL A 18 -29.10 43.14 32.02
N SER A 19 -29.30 42.73 30.77
CA SER A 19 -29.67 41.34 30.45
C SER A 19 -29.40 40.92 29.00
N GLY A 20 -28.59 41.66 28.22
CA GLY A 20 -28.33 41.30 26.81
C GLY A 20 -26.93 40.76 26.53
N ALA A 21 -25.96 40.91 27.44
CA ALA A 21 -24.54 40.61 27.15
C ALA A 21 -24.06 39.19 27.57
N LEU A 22 -24.85 38.47 28.37
CA LEU A 22 -24.45 37.12 28.87
C LEU A 22 -24.92 35.97 27.97
N VAL A 23 -25.84 36.14 27.04
CA VAL A 23 -26.36 35.09 26.18
C VAL A 23 -25.49 34.92 24.93
N LEU A 24 -24.76 35.96 24.48
CA LEU A 24 -23.91 35.88 23.27
C LEU A 24 -22.54 35.23 23.55
N ALA A 25 -22.06 35.19 24.76
CA ALA A 25 -20.78 34.57 25.14
C ALA A 25 -20.88 33.04 25.32
N ALA A 26 -22.08 32.50 25.63
CA ALA A 26 -22.29 31.07 25.81
C ALA A 26 -22.45 30.31 24.51
N THR A 27 -22.81 30.95 23.39
CA THR A 27 -23.00 30.33 22.09
C THR A 27 -21.71 30.22 21.27
N LEU A 28 -20.65 30.99 21.58
CA LEU A 28 -19.35 30.86 20.92
C LEU A 28 -18.44 29.78 21.55
N ALA A 29 -18.70 29.34 22.77
CA ALA A 29 -17.92 28.29 23.42
C ALA A 29 -18.28 26.86 23.01
N ALA A 30 -19.40 26.66 22.28
CA ALA A 30 -19.88 25.34 21.90
C ALA A 30 -19.33 24.86 20.54
N LEU A 31 -18.49 25.61 19.82
CA LEU A 31 -17.97 25.27 18.49
C LEU A 31 -16.45 25.02 18.44
N SER A 32 -15.76 25.12 19.55
CA SER A 32 -14.37 24.67 19.62
C SER A 32 -14.35 23.17 19.91
N GLN A 33 -14.59 22.35 18.86
CA GLN A 33 -14.17 20.96 18.92
C GLN A 33 -12.64 20.98 19.08
N PRO A 34 -12.07 20.22 20.02
CA PRO A 34 -10.63 20.12 20.14
C PRO A 34 -10.12 19.59 18.79
N VAL A 35 -9.38 20.40 18.07
CA VAL A 35 -8.59 19.93 16.92
C VAL A 35 -7.50 19.08 17.54
N PHE A 36 -7.75 17.78 17.66
CA PHE A 36 -6.69 16.84 17.99
C PHE A 36 -5.66 16.94 16.88
N ALA A 37 -4.42 17.24 17.23
CA ALA A 37 -3.32 17.26 16.28
C ALA A 37 -3.24 15.88 15.61
N GLN A 38 -3.36 15.84 14.29
CA GLN A 38 -3.28 14.58 13.53
C GLN A 38 -1.89 13.95 13.72
N THR A 39 -1.86 12.63 13.88
CA THR A 39 -0.60 11.89 13.92
C THR A 39 -0.02 11.84 12.50
N LYS A 40 1.16 12.45 12.34
CA LYS A 40 1.87 12.46 11.05
C LYS A 40 2.61 11.15 10.83
N MET A 41 2.52 10.61 9.60
CA MET A 41 3.27 9.43 9.20
C MET A 41 3.55 9.41 7.71
N ILE A 42 4.63 8.75 7.32
CA ILE A 42 5.00 8.50 5.94
C ILE A 42 4.78 7.03 5.64
N VAL A 43 4.02 6.73 4.57
CA VAL A 43 3.73 5.37 4.12
C VAL A 43 4.48 5.11 2.83
N GLY A 44 5.43 4.17 2.87
CA GLY A 44 6.21 3.71 1.72
C GLY A 44 5.44 2.69 0.89
N LEU A 45 5.26 2.93 -0.40
CA LEU A 45 4.52 2.07 -1.31
C LEU A 45 5.35 1.72 -2.56
N THR A 46 5.28 0.45 -2.99
CA THR A 46 5.67 0.05 -4.35
C THR A 46 4.47 0.21 -5.28
N GLN A 47 4.69 0.59 -6.54
CA GLN A 47 3.63 0.90 -7.49
C GLN A 47 3.03 -0.37 -8.11
N PHE A 48 1.87 -0.83 -7.63
CA PHE A 48 1.03 -1.86 -8.22
C PHE A 48 -0.44 -1.67 -7.78
N ASN A 49 -1.41 -2.33 -8.43
CA ASN A 49 -2.84 -2.04 -8.23
C ASN A 49 -3.31 -2.20 -6.79
N GLU A 50 -2.83 -3.24 -6.10
CA GLU A 50 -3.35 -3.61 -4.78
C GLU A 50 -3.01 -2.61 -3.68
N VAL A 51 -2.08 -1.65 -3.89
CA VAL A 51 -1.83 -0.56 -2.92
C VAL A 51 -2.86 0.58 -3.01
N ALA A 52 -3.81 0.50 -3.94
CA ALA A 52 -4.85 1.51 -4.12
C ALA A 52 -5.58 1.92 -2.83
N PRO A 53 -5.90 1.04 -1.86
CA PRO A 53 -6.60 1.45 -0.64
C PRO A 53 -5.93 2.58 0.14
N VAL A 54 -4.58 2.66 0.18
CA VAL A 54 -3.88 3.79 0.81
C VAL A 54 -4.10 5.08 0.02
N MET A 55 -4.06 5.02 -1.30
CA MET A 55 -4.25 6.18 -2.16
C MET A 55 -5.68 6.70 -2.05
N ILE A 56 -6.66 5.78 -2.10
CA ILE A 56 -8.08 6.07 -1.88
C ILE A 56 -8.30 6.69 -0.49
N ALA A 57 -7.76 6.07 0.57
CA ALA A 57 -7.93 6.58 1.93
C ALA A 57 -7.34 8.00 2.11
N LYS A 58 -6.27 8.33 1.37
CA LYS A 58 -5.70 9.67 1.34
C LYS A 58 -6.64 10.66 0.64
N GLU A 59 -7.12 10.31 -0.57
CA GLU A 59 -7.90 11.20 -1.43
C GLU A 59 -9.33 11.42 -0.89
N GLU A 60 -9.97 10.36 -0.36
CA GLU A 60 -11.30 10.40 0.22
C GLU A 60 -11.31 10.90 1.68
N GLY A 61 -10.13 11.24 2.24
CA GLY A 61 -10.03 11.80 3.58
C GLY A 61 -10.23 10.80 4.72
N PHE A 62 -10.18 9.49 4.46
CA PHE A 62 -10.38 8.48 5.52
C PHE A 62 -9.27 8.53 6.55
N PHE A 63 -8.03 8.80 6.17
CA PHE A 63 -6.96 9.03 7.13
C PHE A 63 -7.23 10.23 8.03
N ALA A 64 -7.65 11.36 7.46
CA ALA A 64 -7.98 12.56 8.23
C ALA A 64 -9.14 12.34 9.20
N LYS A 65 -10.17 11.58 8.78
CA LYS A 65 -11.31 11.14 9.59
C LYS A 65 -10.87 10.35 10.83
N HIS A 66 -9.81 9.53 10.69
CA HIS A 66 -9.23 8.75 11.78
C HIS A 66 -8.07 9.47 12.50
N GLY A 67 -7.91 10.77 12.33
CA GLY A 67 -6.90 11.57 13.04
C GLY A 67 -5.46 11.38 12.53
N LEU A 68 -5.28 10.93 11.28
CA LEU A 68 -3.98 10.70 10.67
C LEU A 68 -3.68 11.72 9.57
N ASP A 69 -2.44 12.22 9.53
CA ASP A 69 -1.88 13.00 8.42
C ASP A 69 -0.85 12.12 7.70
N VAL A 70 -1.28 11.47 6.61
CA VAL A 70 -0.48 10.50 5.86
C VAL A 70 0.18 11.16 4.65
N THR A 71 1.49 10.99 4.53
CA THR A 71 2.25 11.28 3.31
C THR A 71 2.59 9.96 2.62
N ILE A 72 2.28 9.84 1.33
CA ILE A 72 2.63 8.68 0.51
C ILE A 72 4.01 8.92 -0.12
N GLN A 73 4.93 7.97 0.09
CA GLN A 73 6.24 7.95 -0.55
C GLN A 73 6.35 6.72 -1.45
N LEU A 74 6.54 6.93 -2.75
CA LEU A 74 6.76 5.83 -3.69
C LEU A 74 8.21 5.35 -3.59
N ILE A 75 8.39 4.05 -3.31
CA ILE A 75 9.68 3.37 -3.20
C ILE A 75 9.80 2.39 -4.36
N PRO A 76 10.84 2.51 -5.19
CA PRO A 76 10.90 1.79 -6.46
C PRO A 76 11.04 0.26 -6.31
N LEU A 77 11.71 -0.19 -5.23
CA LEU A 77 11.98 -1.60 -4.97
C LEU A 77 11.54 -1.98 -3.57
N ASN A 78 10.83 -3.10 -3.44
CA ASN A 78 10.35 -3.59 -2.13
C ASN A 78 11.51 -3.97 -1.18
N SER A 79 12.63 -4.43 -1.73
CA SER A 79 13.87 -4.74 -0.99
C SER A 79 14.47 -3.55 -0.22
N LEU A 80 14.14 -2.31 -0.58
CA LEU A 80 14.63 -1.10 0.10
C LEU A 80 13.82 -0.72 1.35
N MET A 81 12.59 -1.22 1.47
CA MET A 81 11.66 -0.80 2.51
C MET A 81 12.07 -1.17 3.95
N PRO A 82 12.66 -2.36 4.23
CA PRO A 82 13.11 -2.68 5.59
C PRO A 82 14.12 -1.68 6.14
N ALA A 83 15.09 -1.24 5.31
CA ALA A 83 16.06 -0.22 5.71
C ALA A 83 15.40 1.15 5.95
N ALA A 84 14.39 1.51 5.14
CA ALA A 84 13.64 2.75 5.30
C ALA A 84 12.79 2.74 6.60
N LEU A 85 12.19 1.60 6.98
CA LEU A 85 11.53 1.42 8.27
C LEU A 85 12.52 1.51 9.43
N GLN A 86 13.66 0.83 9.32
CA GLN A 86 14.69 0.81 10.36
C GLN A 86 15.29 2.21 10.64
N SER A 87 15.43 3.03 9.60
CA SER A 87 15.91 4.42 9.72
C SER A 87 14.81 5.42 10.07
N GLU A 88 13.57 4.95 10.27
CA GLU A 88 12.38 5.77 10.52
C GLU A 88 12.08 6.82 9.42
N SER A 89 12.71 6.70 8.23
CA SER A 89 12.40 7.56 7.09
C SER A 89 10.98 7.34 6.56
N ILE A 90 10.40 6.17 6.84
CA ILE A 90 8.97 5.85 6.71
C ILE A 90 8.51 5.12 7.98
N GLN A 91 7.23 5.26 8.34
CA GLN A 91 6.66 4.60 9.50
C GLN A 91 5.93 3.30 9.14
N ILE A 92 5.35 3.26 7.96
CA ILE A 92 4.62 2.10 7.44
C ILE A 92 5.11 1.80 6.01
N ALA A 93 5.17 0.52 5.66
CA ALA A 93 5.59 0.08 4.32
C ALA A 93 4.68 -1.01 3.77
N SER A 94 4.42 -1.01 2.46
CA SER A 94 3.81 -2.14 1.76
C SER A 94 4.84 -3.26 1.55
N LEU A 95 5.14 -4.03 2.61
CA LEU A 95 6.11 -5.12 2.53
C LEU A 95 5.48 -6.39 1.95
N THR A 96 6.15 -6.97 0.96
CA THR A 96 5.79 -8.32 0.54
C THR A 96 6.19 -9.33 1.63
N PRO A 97 5.41 -10.42 1.83
CA PRO A 97 5.69 -11.38 2.89
C PRO A 97 7.13 -11.94 2.87
N PRO A 98 7.71 -12.31 1.70
CA PRO A 98 9.09 -12.76 1.69
C PRO A 98 10.10 -11.72 2.16
N VAL A 99 9.89 -10.43 1.83
CA VAL A 99 10.79 -9.35 2.31
C VAL A 99 10.63 -9.14 3.80
N LEU A 100 9.38 -9.16 4.33
CA LEU A 100 9.12 -9.09 5.77
C LEU A 100 9.82 -10.26 6.50
N LEU A 101 9.61 -11.49 6.02
CA LEU A 101 10.17 -12.70 6.63
C LEU A 101 11.70 -12.71 6.61
N GLN A 102 12.34 -12.31 5.51
CA GLN A 102 13.81 -12.21 5.42
C GLN A 102 14.36 -11.10 6.33
N ALA A 103 13.67 -9.97 6.43
CA ALA A 103 14.07 -8.89 7.32
C ALA A 103 14.04 -9.35 8.79
N VAL A 104 12.98 -10.06 9.19
CA VAL A 104 12.84 -10.64 10.54
C VAL A 104 13.88 -11.74 10.78
N ASP A 105 14.09 -12.64 9.82
CA ASP A 105 15.13 -13.68 9.86
C ASP A 105 16.54 -13.08 9.98
N GLY A 106 16.74 -11.89 9.44
CA GLY A 106 17.95 -11.07 9.56
C GLY A 106 18.07 -10.28 10.86
N GLY A 107 17.08 -10.38 11.77
CA GLY A 107 17.10 -9.75 13.10
C GLY A 107 16.37 -8.41 13.21
N LEU A 108 15.65 -7.95 12.17
CA LEU A 108 14.79 -6.76 12.30
C LEU A 108 13.47 -7.12 13.00
N ASP A 109 13.05 -6.28 13.93
CA ASP A 109 11.77 -6.50 14.63
C ASP A 109 10.63 -5.75 13.91
N LEU A 110 10.12 -6.39 12.84
CA LEU A 110 9.03 -5.89 12.02
C LEU A 110 7.74 -6.67 12.26
N VAL A 111 6.61 -5.99 12.12
CA VAL A 111 5.27 -6.56 12.26
C VAL A 111 4.33 -6.07 11.16
N ALA A 112 3.39 -6.91 10.75
CA ALA A 112 2.26 -6.53 9.93
C ALA A 112 1.18 -5.87 10.81
N ILE A 113 0.78 -4.65 10.46
CA ILE A 113 -0.24 -3.88 11.18
C ILE A 113 -1.59 -3.86 10.46
N ALA A 114 -1.58 -4.06 9.14
CA ALA A 114 -2.79 -4.20 8.33
C ALA A 114 -2.53 -5.16 7.16
N GLY A 115 -3.60 -5.78 6.66
CA GLY A 115 -3.58 -6.54 5.42
C GLY A 115 -3.43 -5.62 4.20
N GLY A 116 -3.13 -6.22 3.05
CA GLY A 116 -3.06 -5.52 1.78
C GLY A 116 -3.94 -6.19 0.73
N ALA A 117 -3.49 -7.34 0.24
CA ALA A 117 -4.26 -8.17 -0.69
C ALA A 117 -3.93 -9.64 -0.53
N VAL A 118 -4.86 -10.51 -0.94
CA VAL A 118 -4.72 -11.96 -0.91
C VAL A 118 -4.95 -12.52 -2.31
N GLY A 119 -3.99 -13.27 -2.82
CA GLY A 119 -4.07 -13.90 -4.13
C GLY A 119 -4.97 -15.13 -4.15
N GLY A 120 -5.59 -15.37 -5.30
CA GLY A 120 -6.37 -16.58 -5.62
C GLY A 120 -5.89 -17.23 -6.90
N LYS A 121 -6.31 -18.47 -7.17
CA LYS A 121 -5.91 -19.22 -8.37
C LYS A 121 -6.34 -18.58 -9.70
N THR A 122 -7.34 -17.73 -9.64
CA THR A 122 -7.87 -16.99 -10.81
C THR A 122 -7.29 -15.59 -10.93
N ASP A 123 -6.31 -15.23 -10.07
CA ASP A 123 -5.70 -13.93 -10.10
C ASP A 123 -4.88 -13.74 -11.40
N THR A 124 -5.19 -12.68 -12.13
CA THR A 124 -4.50 -12.31 -13.38
C THR A 124 -3.65 -11.04 -13.22
N ASN A 125 -3.48 -10.55 -11.97
CA ASN A 125 -2.78 -9.30 -11.72
C ASN A 125 -1.26 -9.39 -11.91
N PHE A 126 -0.68 -10.60 -11.97
CA PHE A 126 0.76 -10.79 -12.13
C PHE A 126 1.09 -11.98 -13.02
N GLY A 127 2.24 -11.91 -13.67
CA GLY A 127 2.68 -12.96 -14.59
C GLY A 127 4.09 -12.69 -15.11
N VAL A 128 4.52 -13.56 -16.03
CA VAL A 128 5.81 -13.46 -16.69
C VAL A 128 5.60 -13.06 -18.14
N VAL A 129 6.23 -11.96 -18.54
CA VAL A 129 6.18 -11.43 -19.90
C VAL A 129 7.58 -11.46 -20.49
N ALA A 130 7.74 -12.03 -21.67
CA ALA A 130 9.02 -12.11 -22.39
C ALA A 130 8.98 -11.28 -23.67
N ARG A 131 10.12 -10.67 -24.03
CA ARG A 131 10.26 -10.04 -25.34
C ARG A 131 10.22 -11.10 -26.45
N PRO A 132 9.64 -10.83 -27.63
CA PRO A 132 9.50 -11.81 -28.69
C PRO A 132 10.83 -12.43 -29.13
N GLU A 133 11.89 -11.64 -29.22
CA GLU A 133 13.22 -12.03 -29.68
C GLU A 133 13.95 -12.95 -28.69
N ALA A 134 13.50 -13.02 -27.42
CA ALA A 134 14.10 -13.93 -26.44
C ALA A 134 13.80 -15.40 -26.71
N GLY A 135 12.76 -15.69 -27.53
CA GLY A 135 12.36 -17.05 -27.89
C GLY A 135 11.80 -17.87 -26.74
N ILE A 136 11.36 -17.21 -25.65
CA ILE A 136 10.82 -17.86 -24.45
C ILE A 136 9.34 -18.18 -24.67
N LYS A 137 8.99 -19.47 -24.60
CA LYS A 137 7.62 -19.99 -24.76
C LYS A 137 7.14 -20.76 -23.54
N ASP A 138 8.06 -21.40 -22.84
CA ASP A 138 7.76 -22.18 -21.64
C ASP A 138 8.87 -22.07 -20.57
N ALA A 139 8.73 -22.84 -19.49
CA ALA A 139 9.66 -22.78 -18.35
C ALA A 139 11.09 -23.19 -18.71
N ALA A 140 11.27 -24.14 -19.63
CA ALA A 140 12.59 -24.68 -20.00
C ALA A 140 13.47 -23.62 -20.70
N ASP A 141 12.84 -22.67 -21.40
CA ASP A 141 13.53 -21.62 -22.14
C ASP A 141 14.19 -20.56 -21.26
N PHE A 142 13.89 -20.54 -19.94
CA PHE A 142 14.47 -19.57 -19.02
C PHE A 142 15.92 -19.85 -18.61
N ALA A 143 16.45 -21.06 -18.88
CA ALA A 143 17.83 -21.37 -18.57
C ALA A 143 18.81 -20.43 -19.32
N GLY A 144 19.66 -19.74 -18.58
CA GLY A 144 20.61 -18.74 -19.12
C GLY A 144 20.01 -17.37 -19.43
N LYS A 145 18.72 -17.15 -19.20
CA LYS A 145 18.05 -15.87 -19.47
C LYS A 145 18.20 -14.87 -18.33
N LYS A 146 18.09 -13.58 -18.68
CA LYS A 146 18.02 -12.45 -17.77
C LYS A 146 16.57 -12.09 -17.51
N VAL A 147 16.14 -12.15 -16.26
CA VAL A 147 14.76 -11.89 -15.87
C VAL A 147 14.68 -10.72 -14.88
N GLY A 148 13.97 -9.68 -15.28
CA GLY A 148 13.69 -8.52 -14.41
C GLY A 148 12.64 -8.85 -13.36
N VAL A 149 12.90 -8.47 -12.09
CA VAL A 149 11.98 -8.63 -10.96
C VAL A 149 11.90 -7.35 -10.15
N PRO A 150 10.75 -7.02 -9.52
CA PRO A 150 10.58 -5.75 -8.78
C PRO A 150 11.23 -5.77 -7.39
N GLY A 151 12.03 -6.76 -7.09
CA GLY A 151 12.82 -6.91 -5.86
C GLY A 151 13.37 -8.32 -5.74
N ILE A 152 14.68 -8.42 -5.50
CA ILE A 152 15.33 -9.69 -5.17
C ILE A 152 14.80 -10.17 -3.80
N GLY A 153 14.38 -11.43 -3.74
CA GLY A 153 13.73 -12.01 -2.55
C GLY A 153 12.28 -11.58 -2.31
N ALA A 154 11.70 -10.71 -3.16
CA ALA A 154 10.30 -10.29 -3.05
C ALA A 154 9.33 -11.30 -3.68
N THR A 155 8.03 -11.12 -3.42
CA THR A 155 6.94 -12.04 -3.84
C THR A 155 7.08 -12.55 -5.26
N LEU A 156 7.20 -11.69 -6.25
CA LEU A 156 7.15 -12.12 -7.65
C LEU A 156 8.36 -12.97 -8.03
N GLN A 157 9.54 -12.69 -7.48
CA GLN A 157 10.70 -13.55 -7.70
C GLN A 157 10.52 -14.92 -7.02
N VAL A 158 10.06 -14.95 -5.78
CA VAL A 158 9.87 -16.21 -5.02
C VAL A 158 8.83 -17.09 -5.70
N LEU A 159 7.72 -16.51 -6.18
CA LEU A 159 6.70 -17.23 -6.95
C LEU A 159 7.24 -17.74 -8.27
N PHE A 160 8.02 -16.95 -8.99
CA PHE A 160 8.62 -17.39 -10.27
C PHE A 160 9.63 -18.53 -10.06
N ARG A 161 10.45 -18.46 -9.02
CA ARG A 161 11.34 -19.58 -8.63
C ARG A 161 10.55 -20.85 -8.30
N LYS A 162 9.43 -20.72 -7.56
CA LYS A 162 8.53 -21.84 -7.26
C LYS A 162 7.94 -22.42 -8.55
N TRP A 163 7.46 -21.57 -9.44
CA TRP A 163 6.91 -22.00 -10.72
C TRP A 163 7.95 -22.74 -11.57
N LEU A 164 9.16 -22.23 -11.70
CA LEU A 164 10.26 -22.90 -12.41
C LEU A 164 10.54 -24.28 -11.79
N THR A 165 10.61 -24.37 -10.45
CA THR A 165 10.83 -25.63 -9.73
C THR A 165 9.71 -26.64 -10.01
N VAL A 166 8.44 -26.23 -9.97
CA VAL A 166 7.29 -27.09 -10.29
C VAL A 166 7.35 -27.60 -11.73
N LYS A 167 7.89 -26.81 -12.66
CA LYS A 167 8.11 -27.21 -14.08
C LYS A 167 9.43 -27.95 -14.30
N GLY A 168 10.17 -28.31 -13.24
CA GLY A 168 11.41 -29.06 -13.32
C GLY A 168 12.63 -28.26 -13.80
N VAL A 169 12.57 -26.94 -13.75
CA VAL A 169 13.65 -26.03 -14.17
C VAL A 169 14.41 -25.52 -12.94
N ASP A 170 15.75 -25.63 -13.00
CA ASP A 170 16.63 -25.05 -11.98
C ASP A 170 16.69 -23.53 -12.11
N TYR A 171 16.06 -22.81 -11.19
CA TYR A 171 16.04 -21.35 -11.17
C TYR A 171 17.41 -20.72 -10.95
N ASN A 172 18.43 -21.46 -10.47
CA ASN A 172 19.81 -20.96 -10.36
C ASN A 172 20.47 -20.73 -11.73
N LYS A 173 19.90 -21.28 -12.80
CA LYS A 173 20.31 -21.02 -14.17
C LYS A 173 19.72 -19.71 -14.74
N VAL A 174 18.88 -18.99 -13.98
CA VAL A 174 18.27 -17.71 -14.38
C VAL A 174 19.05 -16.57 -13.70
N THR A 175 19.40 -15.55 -14.47
CA THR A 175 19.99 -14.32 -13.92
C THR A 175 18.87 -13.34 -13.57
N PHE A 176 18.65 -13.08 -12.28
CA PHE A 176 17.67 -12.10 -11.82
C PHE A 176 18.27 -10.70 -11.76
N ILE A 177 17.55 -9.71 -12.24
CA ILE A 177 17.93 -8.29 -12.25
C ILE A 177 16.82 -7.50 -11.58
N GLU A 178 17.14 -6.71 -10.53
CA GLU A 178 16.17 -5.80 -9.93
C GLU A 178 15.77 -4.74 -10.95
N THR A 179 14.46 -4.67 -11.20
CA THR A 179 13.87 -3.81 -12.23
C THR A 179 12.58 -3.21 -11.69
N PRO A 180 12.57 -1.93 -11.30
CA PRO A 180 11.34 -1.25 -10.89
C PRO A 180 10.24 -1.37 -11.95
N PHE A 181 9.01 -1.57 -11.52
CA PHE A 181 7.87 -1.75 -12.44
C PHE A 181 7.80 -0.72 -13.58
N PRO A 182 7.96 0.61 -13.34
CA PRO A 182 7.91 1.60 -14.41
C PRO A 182 9.01 1.46 -15.46
N GLN A 183 10.14 0.81 -15.13
CA GLN A 183 11.29 0.65 -16.03
C GLN A 183 11.20 -0.65 -16.86
N MET A 184 10.33 -1.60 -16.47
CA MET A 184 10.23 -2.91 -17.14
C MET A 184 9.96 -2.83 -18.66
N PRO A 185 9.05 -1.96 -19.15
CA PRO A 185 8.81 -1.85 -20.60
C PRO A 185 10.08 -1.47 -21.37
N ASP A 186 10.84 -0.50 -20.87
CA ASP A 186 12.05 0.01 -21.55
C ASP A 186 13.19 -1.02 -21.49
N MET A 187 13.35 -1.73 -20.38
CA MET A 187 14.36 -2.76 -20.21
C MET A 187 14.09 -3.98 -21.10
N LEU A 188 12.83 -4.37 -21.28
CA LEU A 188 12.43 -5.40 -22.26
C LEU A 188 12.69 -4.95 -23.69
N LYS A 189 12.22 -3.76 -24.06
CA LYS A 189 12.38 -3.20 -25.40
C LYS A 189 13.84 -3.01 -25.78
N GLY A 190 14.66 -2.57 -24.82
CA GLY A 190 16.11 -2.40 -25.02
C GLY A 190 16.93 -3.68 -24.95
N GLY A 191 16.32 -4.86 -24.66
CA GLY A 191 17.02 -6.13 -24.54
C GLY A 191 17.93 -6.26 -23.32
N SER A 192 17.82 -5.37 -22.34
CA SER A 192 18.58 -5.46 -21.08
C SER A 192 18.17 -6.67 -20.25
N VAL A 193 16.89 -7.06 -20.37
CA VAL A 193 16.31 -8.31 -19.85
C VAL A 193 15.56 -9.05 -20.94
N ASP A 194 15.49 -10.38 -20.83
CA ASP A 194 14.81 -11.25 -21.77
C ASP A 194 13.32 -11.40 -21.42
N ALA A 195 13.01 -11.33 -20.13
CA ALA A 195 11.66 -11.37 -19.60
C ALA A 195 11.58 -10.53 -18.32
N VAL A 196 10.36 -10.24 -17.90
CA VAL A 196 10.05 -9.62 -16.60
C VAL A 196 8.97 -10.41 -15.87
N VAL A 197 9.09 -10.53 -14.56
CA VAL A 197 7.99 -10.93 -13.69
C VAL A 197 7.32 -9.65 -13.22
N SER A 198 6.13 -9.39 -13.72
CA SER A 198 5.47 -8.10 -13.57
C SER A 198 4.07 -8.22 -13.00
N ALA A 199 3.52 -7.11 -12.57
CA ALA A 199 2.14 -6.99 -12.09
C ALA A 199 1.43 -5.82 -12.80
N ASN A 200 0.09 -5.84 -12.72
CA ASN A 200 -0.71 -4.74 -13.24
C ASN A 200 -0.52 -3.45 -12.39
N PRO A 201 -0.52 -2.29 -13.03
CA PRO A 201 -0.90 -2.05 -14.42
C PRO A 201 0.26 -2.20 -15.44
N PHE A 202 1.49 -2.42 -14.99
CA PHE A 202 2.68 -2.43 -15.86
C PHE A 202 2.73 -3.66 -16.78
N MET A 203 2.31 -4.82 -16.27
CA MET A 203 2.21 -6.03 -17.09
C MET A 203 1.26 -5.83 -18.29
N GLY A 204 0.06 -5.32 -18.04
CA GLY A 204 -0.91 -5.00 -19.09
C GLY A 204 -0.34 -4.02 -20.13
N ARG A 205 0.34 -2.95 -19.66
CA ARG A 205 0.97 -1.98 -20.57
C ARG A 205 2.02 -2.60 -21.49
N ILE A 206 2.82 -3.54 -21.01
CA ILE A 206 3.82 -4.24 -21.83
C ILE A 206 3.13 -5.06 -22.92
N ILE A 207 2.05 -5.77 -22.55
CA ILE A 207 1.30 -6.63 -23.48
C ILE A 207 0.54 -5.78 -24.51
N ASP A 208 -0.20 -4.76 -24.09
CA ASP A 208 -0.99 -3.88 -24.94
C ASP A 208 -0.13 -3.10 -25.94
N ALA A 209 1.06 -2.68 -25.51
CA ALA A 209 2.05 -2.02 -26.38
C ALA A 209 2.83 -3.00 -27.27
N LYS A 210 2.55 -4.31 -27.19
CA LYS A 210 3.23 -5.38 -27.95
C LYS A 210 4.76 -5.40 -27.76
N ILE A 211 5.21 -4.95 -26.58
CA ILE A 211 6.63 -4.98 -26.18
C ILE A 211 7.03 -6.41 -25.76
N GLY A 212 6.08 -7.19 -25.24
CA GLY A 212 6.30 -8.56 -24.82
C GLY A 212 5.02 -9.38 -24.85
N ASN A 213 5.18 -10.70 -24.84
CA ASN A 213 4.09 -11.67 -24.80
C ASN A 213 4.00 -12.31 -23.41
N LEU A 214 2.78 -12.52 -22.93
CA LEU A 214 2.56 -13.28 -21.70
C LEU A 214 3.02 -14.74 -21.91
N VAL A 215 3.98 -15.18 -21.10
CA VAL A 215 4.46 -16.58 -21.09
C VAL A 215 3.59 -17.41 -20.15
N THR A 216 3.33 -16.88 -18.97
CA THR A 216 2.50 -17.56 -17.97
C THR A 216 1.89 -16.57 -16.98
N ASN A 217 0.69 -16.92 -16.52
CA ASN A 217 0.13 -16.43 -15.28
C ASN A 217 0.42 -17.49 -14.21
N MET A 218 1.16 -17.13 -13.17
CA MET A 218 1.62 -18.09 -12.16
C MET A 218 0.56 -18.45 -11.11
N ALA A 219 -0.53 -17.68 -11.01
CA ALA A 219 -1.53 -17.85 -9.95
C ALA A 219 -2.16 -19.26 -9.86
N PRO A 220 -2.45 -19.97 -10.96
CA PRO A 220 -3.00 -21.34 -10.88
C PRO A 220 -2.10 -22.34 -10.16
N ASP A 221 -0.77 -22.13 -10.21
CA ASP A 221 0.23 -23.01 -9.61
C ASP A 221 0.56 -22.62 -8.15
N MET A 222 -0.05 -21.53 -7.62
CA MET A 222 0.24 -21.01 -6.28
C MET A 222 -0.78 -21.48 -5.24
N PRO A 223 -0.37 -21.62 -3.97
CA PRO A 223 -1.30 -21.87 -2.87
C PRO A 223 -2.35 -20.77 -2.75
N VAL A 224 -3.59 -21.16 -2.42
CA VAL A 224 -4.69 -20.20 -2.17
C VAL A 224 -4.48 -19.50 -0.85
N GLY A 225 -4.83 -18.22 -0.78
CA GLY A 225 -4.79 -17.45 0.46
C GLY A 225 -3.43 -16.84 0.79
N MET A 226 -2.47 -16.87 -0.15
CA MET A 226 -1.19 -16.17 0.03
C MET A 226 -1.42 -14.66 0.02
N ALA A 227 -0.92 -13.96 1.02
CA ALA A 227 -0.90 -12.51 0.98
C ALA A 227 0.04 -12.01 -0.13
N SER A 228 -0.39 -11.01 -0.89
CA SER A 228 0.49 -10.30 -1.85
C SER A 228 1.46 -9.39 -1.12
N PHE A 229 0.97 -8.70 -0.10
CA PHE A 229 1.75 -7.83 0.79
C PHE A 229 0.97 -7.55 2.07
N PHE A 230 1.69 -6.98 3.07
CA PHE A 230 1.12 -6.41 4.28
C PHE A 230 1.59 -4.96 4.42
N TYR A 231 0.77 -4.13 5.06
CA TYR A 231 1.26 -2.88 5.63
C TYR A 231 1.97 -3.22 6.93
N SER A 232 3.27 -2.96 6.96
CA SER A 232 4.15 -3.36 8.05
C SER A 232 4.89 -2.17 8.62
N SER A 233 5.30 -2.28 9.88
CA SER A 233 6.05 -1.27 10.62
C SER A 233 7.11 -1.94 11.50
N THR A 234 8.00 -1.16 12.14
CA THR A 234 8.76 -1.68 13.26
C THR A 234 7.81 -1.95 14.43
N ARG A 235 8.07 -3.01 15.21
CA ARG A 235 7.27 -3.31 16.41
C ARG A 235 7.31 -2.17 17.41
N ASP A 236 8.47 -1.54 17.56
CA ASP A 236 8.66 -0.39 18.46
C ASP A 236 7.72 0.76 18.10
N TRP A 237 7.71 1.17 16.82
CA TRP A 237 6.80 2.23 16.38
C TRP A 237 5.33 1.82 16.56
N ALA A 238 4.96 0.62 16.12
CA ALA A 238 3.58 0.14 16.17
C ALA A 238 3.06 0.01 17.62
N THR A 239 3.94 -0.32 18.58
CA THR A 239 3.59 -0.40 20.01
C THR A 239 3.45 0.98 20.63
N LYS A 240 4.39 1.89 20.34
CA LYS A 240 4.35 3.28 20.85
C LYS A 240 3.18 4.08 20.27
N HIS A 241 2.72 3.71 19.08
CA HIS A 241 1.64 4.40 18.34
C HIS A 241 0.48 3.44 18.03
N ALA A 242 0.07 2.61 19.01
CA ALA A 242 -0.95 1.58 18.82
C ALA A 242 -2.29 2.15 18.29
N ASP A 243 -2.71 3.32 18.80
CA ASP A 243 -3.93 3.98 18.33
C ASP A 243 -3.80 4.43 16.86
N ALA A 244 -2.62 4.92 16.45
CA ALA A 244 -2.38 5.30 15.06
C ALA A 244 -2.29 4.07 14.12
N ALA A 245 -1.72 2.96 14.57
CA ALA A 245 -1.70 1.70 13.82
C ALA A 245 -3.12 1.14 13.62
N LYS A 246 -3.97 1.20 14.66
CA LYS A 246 -5.38 0.84 14.56
C LYS A 246 -6.15 1.77 13.62
N ALA A 247 -6.01 3.09 13.79
CA ALA A 247 -6.63 4.10 12.93
C ALA A 247 -6.22 3.92 11.45
N PHE A 248 -4.94 3.57 11.19
CA PHE A 248 -4.47 3.25 9.85
C PHE A 248 -5.20 2.04 9.26
N ARG A 249 -5.35 0.93 10.02
CA ARG A 249 -6.08 -0.27 9.59
C ARG A 249 -7.55 0.04 9.25
N GLU A 250 -8.21 0.84 10.11
CA GLU A 250 -9.60 1.28 9.89
C GLU A 250 -9.74 2.11 8.62
N ALA A 251 -8.84 3.06 8.37
CA ALA A 251 -8.83 3.86 7.15
C ALA A 251 -8.57 2.99 5.89
N ILE A 252 -7.68 1.98 5.98
CA ILE A 252 -7.46 1.01 4.89
C ILE A 252 -8.73 0.20 4.62
N ALA A 253 -9.46 -0.24 5.67
CA ALA A 253 -10.72 -0.96 5.51
C ALA A 253 -11.78 -0.12 4.77
N GLU A 254 -11.87 1.18 5.07
CA GLU A 254 -12.73 2.10 4.31
C GLU A 254 -12.28 2.23 2.85
N GLY A 255 -10.98 2.33 2.59
CA GLY A 255 -10.42 2.36 1.23
C GLY A 255 -10.71 1.08 0.44
N VAL A 256 -10.63 -0.09 1.08
CA VAL A 256 -11.02 -1.39 0.49
C VAL A 256 -12.52 -1.42 0.15
N ALA A 257 -13.38 -0.98 1.08
CA ALA A 257 -14.82 -0.92 0.87
C ALA A 257 -15.19 0.06 -0.25
N PHE A 258 -14.54 1.22 -0.31
CA PHE A 258 -14.74 2.20 -1.39
C PHE A 258 -14.35 1.63 -2.76
N ALA A 259 -13.19 0.95 -2.86
CA ALA A 259 -12.75 0.31 -4.10
C ALA A 259 -13.75 -0.74 -4.61
N GLY A 260 -14.42 -1.46 -3.71
CA GLY A 260 -15.45 -2.44 -4.05
C GLY A 260 -16.79 -1.84 -4.47
N SER A 261 -17.14 -0.64 -3.97
CA SER A 261 -18.44 -0.01 -4.21
C SER A 261 -18.39 1.09 -5.27
N ASN A 262 -17.24 1.71 -5.51
CA ASN A 262 -17.05 2.83 -6.44
C ASN A 262 -15.76 2.66 -7.25
N LEU A 263 -15.81 1.76 -8.23
CA LEU A 263 -14.63 1.41 -9.03
C LEU A 263 -14.06 2.61 -9.81
N ASP A 264 -14.91 3.47 -10.35
CA ASP A 264 -14.47 4.62 -11.14
C ASP A 264 -13.84 5.71 -10.25
N GLY A 265 -14.39 5.96 -9.06
CA GLY A 265 -13.77 6.81 -8.04
C GLY A 265 -12.40 6.26 -7.60
N ALA A 266 -12.32 4.96 -7.32
CA ALA A 266 -11.09 4.29 -6.94
C ALA A 266 -9.99 4.40 -8.03
N ARG A 267 -10.38 4.26 -9.31
CA ARG A 267 -9.48 4.48 -10.46
C ARG A 267 -9.00 5.93 -10.53
N ALA A 268 -9.89 6.89 -10.33
CA ALA A 268 -9.54 8.30 -10.34
C ALA A 268 -8.54 8.64 -9.24
N ASP A 269 -8.75 8.15 -8.01
CA ASP A 269 -7.85 8.37 -6.88
C ASP A 269 -6.48 7.69 -7.09
N PHE A 270 -6.48 6.44 -7.56
CA PHE A 270 -5.24 5.75 -7.92
C PHE A 270 -4.44 6.51 -8.98
N GLY A 271 -5.13 7.05 -10.00
CA GLY A 271 -4.53 7.82 -11.09
C GLY A 271 -3.87 9.14 -10.68
N LYS A 272 -4.24 9.71 -9.51
CA LYS A 272 -3.55 10.89 -8.97
C LYS A 272 -2.12 10.58 -8.51
N HIS A 273 -1.87 9.32 -8.09
CA HIS A 273 -0.59 8.86 -7.55
C HIS A 273 0.25 8.06 -8.54
N VAL A 274 -0.39 7.38 -9.49
CA VAL A 274 0.30 6.54 -10.48
C VAL A 274 0.01 7.08 -11.89
N LYS A 275 1.06 7.61 -12.53
CA LYS A 275 0.93 8.21 -13.88
C LYS A 275 0.68 7.13 -14.93
N LEU A 276 -0.57 6.99 -15.34
CA LEU A 276 -1.03 6.05 -16.35
C LEU A 276 -1.81 6.76 -17.46
N PRO A 277 -1.72 6.27 -18.71
CA PRO A 277 -2.62 6.73 -19.76
C PRO A 277 -4.09 6.48 -19.40
N PRO A 278 -5.04 7.40 -19.71
CA PRO A 278 -6.45 7.23 -19.36
C PRO A 278 -7.08 5.88 -19.79
N PRO A 279 -6.79 5.33 -21.00
CA PRO A 279 -7.31 4.03 -21.38
C PRO A 279 -6.84 2.89 -20.47
N VAL A 280 -5.59 2.93 -20.00
CA VAL A 280 -5.05 1.93 -19.06
C VAL A 280 -5.72 2.06 -17.69
N LEU A 281 -5.86 3.30 -17.19
CA LEU A 281 -6.53 3.57 -15.91
C LEU A 281 -7.97 3.05 -15.91
N ALA A 282 -8.70 3.21 -17.02
CA ALA A 282 -10.07 2.75 -17.17
C ALA A 282 -10.24 1.21 -17.11
N THR A 283 -9.18 0.44 -17.35
CA THR A 283 -9.22 -1.03 -17.32
C THR A 283 -8.76 -1.64 -16.00
N ILE A 284 -8.26 -0.83 -15.05
CA ILE A 284 -7.77 -1.34 -13.77
C ILE A 284 -8.92 -1.97 -12.98
N VAL A 285 -8.67 -3.14 -12.43
CA VAL A 285 -9.50 -3.79 -11.40
C VAL A 285 -8.68 -3.97 -10.13
N PHE A 286 -9.34 -3.80 -9.00
CA PHE A 286 -8.76 -3.98 -7.67
C PHE A 286 -9.32 -5.29 -7.09
N THR A 287 -8.54 -6.36 -7.15
CA THR A 287 -8.95 -7.69 -6.70
C THR A 287 -8.16 -8.12 -5.47
N GLY A 288 -8.75 -9.01 -4.67
CA GLY A 288 -8.09 -9.60 -3.52
C GLY A 288 -7.79 -8.64 -2.36
N LEU A 289 -8.28 -7.39 -2.42
CA LEU A 289 -8.01 -6.39 -1.38
C LEU A 289 -8.56 -6.87 -0.02
N ASN A 290 -7.74 -6.78 1.01
CA ASN A 290 -8.07 -7.20 2.37
C ASN A 290 -7.31 -6.36 3.39
N ALA A 291 -8.03 -5.69 4.28
CA ALA A 291 -7.43 -4.87 5.33
C ALA A 291 -6.93 -5.69 6.54
N GLU A 292 -7.41 -6.93 6.70
CA GLU A 292 -7.07 -7.76 7.86
C GLU A 292 -5.87 -8.66 7.57
N PRO A 293 -4.78 -8.55 8.34
CA PRO A 293 -3.65 -9.46 8.23
C PRO A 293 -4.00 -10.79 8.89
N THR A 294 -3.71 -11.92 8.24
CA THR A 294 -3.99 -13.23 8.80
C THR A 294 -2.72 -14.06 8.97
N VAL A 295 -2.66 -14.82 10.06
CA VAL A 295 -1.56 -15.75 10.33
C VAL A 295 -1.43 -16.78 9.22
N LEU A 296 -2.57 -17.30 8.70
CA LEU A 296 -2.58 -18.31 7.65
C LEU A 296 -1.94 -17.79 6.36
N SER A 297 -2.27 -16.56 5.95
CA SER A 297 -1.75 -15.97 4.72
C SER A 297 -0.24 -15.71 4.76
N LEU A 298 0.35 -15.61 5.96
CA LEU A 298 1.79 -15.49 6.18
C LEU A 298 2.45 -16.87 6.32
N ALA A 299 1.79 -17.85 6.98
CA ALA A 299 2.33 -19.19 7.19
C ALA A 299 2.65 -19.90 5.86
N VAL A 300 1.78 -19.76 4.86
CA VAL A 300 1.99 -20.30 3.50
C VAL A 300 3.30 -19.80 2.87
N TRP A 301 3.68 -18.55 3.17
CA TRP A 301 4.96 -17.99 2.71
C TRP A 301 6.16 -18.58 3.46
N ILE A 302 6.04 -18.80 4.76
CA ILE A 302 7.10 -19.45 5.57
C ILE A 302 7.41 -20.82 4.98
N ASP A 303 6.39 -21.63 4.66
CA ASP A 303 6.58 -22.95 4.05
C ASP A 303 7.26 -22.85 2.67
N THR A 304 6.77 -21.95 1.81
CA THR A 304 7.31 -21.72 0.46
C THR A 304 8.78 -21.28 0.52
N MET A 305 9.14 -20.42 1.47
CA MET A 305 10.50 -19.90 1.61
C MET A 305 11.45 -20.94 2.24
N ASN A 306 10.95 -21.79 3.16
CA ASN A 306 11.72 -22.91 3.70
C ASN A 306 12.05 -23.94 2.61
N GLU A 307 11.11 -24.28 1.74
CA GLU A 307 11.35 -25.13 0.56
C GLU A 307 12.48 -24.57 -0.32
N GLN A 308 12.54 -23.25 -0.47
CA GLN A 308 13.58 -22.57 -1.25
C GLN A 308 14.85 -22.26 -0.45
N LYS A 309 14.94 -22.67 0.82
CA LYS A 309 16.07 -22.41 1.73
C LYS A 309 16.41 -20.92 1.89
N MET A 310 15.35 -20.08 1.93
CA MET A 310 15.48 -18.62 2.01
C MET A 310 15.46 -18.11 3.46
N LEU A 311 15.03 -18.92 4.43
CA LEU A 311 15.05 -18.61 5.85
C LEU A 311 16.12 -19.42 6.56
N LYS A 312 16.84 -18.80 7.50
CA LYS A 312 17.92 -19.40 8.28
C LYS A 312 17.45 -19.82 9.67
N THR A 313 16.43 -19.13 10.19
CA THR A 313 15.89 -19.33 11.53
C THR A 313 14.44 -19.79 11.47
N LYS A 314 13.91 -20.26 12.61
CA LYS A 314 12.48 -20.59 12.70
C LYS A 314 11.66 -19.31 12.92
N VAL A 315 11.02 -18.82 11.88
CA VAL A 315 10.09 -17.70 11.96
C VAL A 315 8.69 -18.21 12.32
N VAL A 316 8.00 -17.52 13.24
CA VAL A 316 6.67 -17.88 13.74
C VAL A 316 5.67 -16.79 13.31
N ALA A 317 4.72 -17.14 12.44
CA ALA A 317 3.79 -16.20 11.83
C ALA A 317 2.97 -15.39 12.86
N GLN A 318 2.53 -16.04 13.96
CA GLN A 318 1.76 -15.38 15.02
C GLN A 318 2.47 -14.17 15.63
N ASN A 319 3.81 -14.22 15.72
CA ASN A 319 4.60 -13.15 16.29
C ASN A 319 4.73 -11.94 15.37
N LEU A 320 4.35 -12.07 14.12
CA LEU A 320 4.51 -11.03 13.08
C LEU A 320 3.21 -10.30 12.74
N ILE A 321 2.10 -10.70 13.31
CA ILE A 321 0.80 -10.01 13.13
C ILE A 321 0.51 -9.23 14.41
N LEU A 322 0.32 -7.93 14.27
CA LEU A 322 -0.12 -7.11 15.41
C LEU A 322 -1.65 -7.27 15.56
N PRO A 323 -2.16 -7.53 16.79
CA PRO A 323 -3.58 -7.68 17.06
C PRO A 323 -4.41 -6.44 16.72
#